data_9363fd5814d202ff5bcdd877aa65558a
#
_entry.id   9363fd5814d202ff5bcdd877aa65558a
#
_cell.length_a   1.000
_cell.length_b   1.000
_cell.length_c   1.000
_cell.angle_alpha   90.00
_cell.angle_beta   90.00
_cell.angle_gamma   90.00
#
_symmetry.space_group_name_H-M   'P 1'
#
loop_
_entity.id
_entity.type
_entity.pdbx_description
1 polymer ?
#
loop_
_entity_poly.entity_id
_entity_poly.type
_entity_poly.pdbx_seq_one_letter_code
_entity_poly.pdbx_strand_id
1 'polypeptide(L)'
;MKNYKLGLFAAFALIFSLESCIEHEIIPAPVPMVDLSCNFLGNINGSVLELTQNVNGYTGKSTKNLNILPAPSLSSAAYNFEMSSASSMRSIKIVLGSVQWDASAANSPDLPIFNSFHNSNTTPSYSSTGSAGFEVSYKDANGVTWTSKQNSPNPQNVTFTGILQESDTLGDYSKFTCNFNCYVYNQNAQTLLWDSIYIENGILKGWFQR
;
A
#
# COMPACT_ATOMS: atom_id res chain seq x y z
N MET A 1 11.10 -74.80 31.73
CA MET A 1 11.00 -73.43 32.28
C MET A 1 12.06 -72.46 31.72
N LYS A 2 12.65 -72.69 30.55
CA LYS A 2 13.76 -71.86 30.02
C LYS A 2 13.32 -70.90 28.88
N ASN A 3 12.16 -71.11 28.25
CA ASN A 3 11.75 -70.40 27.02
C ASN A 3 10.88 -69.17 27.24
N TYR A 4 10.24 -68.97 28.41
CA TYR A 4 9.43 -67.77 28.63
C TYR A 4 10.27 -66.50 28.94
N LYS A 5 11.47 -66.68 29.45
CA LYS A 5 12.37 -65.55 29.70
C LYS A 5 12.82 -64.89 28.39
N LEU A 6 13.01 -65.67 27.32
CA LEU A 6 13.39 -65.18 26.02
C LEU A 6 12.23 -64.45 25.29
N GLY A 7 11.00 -65.03 25.45
CA GLY A 7 9.79 -64.39 24.92
C GLY A 7 9.45 -63.07 25.59
N LEU A 8 9.64 -62.97 26.92
CA LEU A 8 9.40 -61.73 27.66
C LEU A 8 10.40 -60.62 27.29
N PHE A 9 11.69 -60.99 27.05
CA PHE A 9 12.71 -60.03 26.63
C PHE A 9 12.48 -59.54 25.22
N ALA A 10 12.02 -60.36 24.29
CA ALA A 10 11.65 -59.98 22.94
C ALA A 10 10.41 -59.07 22.90
N ALA A 11 9.40 -59.36 23.72
CA ALA A 11 8.22 -58.49 23.85
C ALA A 11 8.55 -57.09 24.42
N PHE A 12 9.46 -57.04 25.43
CA PHE A 12 9.91 -55.79 26.02
C PHE A 12 10.72 -54.95 25.03
N ALA A 13 11.62 -55.59 24.24
CA ALA A 13 12.37 -54.88 23.19
C ALA A 13 11.50 -54.31 22.05
N LEU A 14 10.40 -55.00 21.71
CA LEU A 14 9.44 -54.53 20.72
C LEU A 14 8.64 -53.26 21.19
N ILE A 15 8.34 -53.16 22.48
CA ILE A 15 7.63 -52.00 23.02
C ILE A 15 8.49 -50.74 23.01
N PHE A 16 9.81 -50.86 23.27
CA PHE A 16 10.73 -49.71 23.21
C PHE A 16 11.09 -49.25 21.78
N SER A 17 10.90 -50.11 20.78
CA SER A 17 11.14 -49.70 19.39
C SER A 17 9.99 -48.92 18.75
N LEU A 18 8.76 -48.87 19.40
CA LEU A 18 7.64 -48.14 18.90
C LEU A 18 7.56 -46.68 19.36
N GLU A 19 8.39 -46.28 20.31
CA GLU A 19 8.42 -44.90 20.81
C GLU A 19 9.36 -43.97 20.03
N SER A 20 10.07 -44.47 19.00
CA SER A 20 11.17 -43.75 18.34
C SER A 20 10.79 -42.95 17.10
N CYS A 21 9.51 -42.77 16.82
CA CYS A 21 9.08 -41.97 15.64
C CYS A 21 7.90 -41.04 15.93
N ILE A 22 7.98 -40.25 17.01
CA ILE A 22 7.21 -39.00 17.04
C ILE A 22 8.18 -37.94 16.51
N GLU A 23 8.20 -37.76 15.20
CA GLU A 23 8.74 -36.53 14.64
C GLU A 23 7.88 -35.38 15.21
N HIS A 24 8.48 -34.63 16.12
CA HIS A 24 7.89 -33.36 16.51
C HIS A 24 7.90 -32.47 15.29
N GLU A 25 6.76 -32.43 14.60
CA GLU A 25 6.53 -31.43 13.57
C GLU A 25 6.65 -30.07 14.24
N ILE A 26 7.78 -29.40 14.01
CA ILE A 26 7.99 -28.01 14.45
C ILE A 26 7.07 -27.16 13.59
N ILE A 27 5.86 -26.90 14.09
CA ILE A 27 4.95 -25.92 13.46
C ILE A 27 5.63 -24.57 13.66
N PRO A 28 6.13 -23.93 12.58
CA PRO A 28 6.72 -22.60 12.70
C PRO A 28 5.67 -21.65 13.29
N ALA A 29 6.11 -20.76 14.16
CA ALA A 29 5.22 -19.73 14.70
C ALA A 29 4.58 -18.96 13.53
N PRO A 30 3.26 -18.69 13.57
CA PRO A 30 2.61 -17.92 12.52
C PRO A 30 3.31 -16.58 12.35
N VAL A 31 3.67 -16.24 11.10
CA VAL A 31 4.24 -14.93 10.79
C VAL A 31 3.16 -13.89 11.05
N PRO A 32 3.41 -12.89 11.90
CA PRO A 32 2.43 -11.84 12.17
C PRO A 32 2.04 -11.16 10.86
N MET A 33 0.75 -10.96 10.63
CA MET A 33 0.28 -10.14 9.51
C MET A 33 0.51 -8.67 9.81
N VAL A 34 0.91 -7.92 8.77
CA VAL A 34 1.07 -6.46 8.87
C VAL A 34 -0.28 -5.80 9.09
N ASP A 35 -0.37 -4.90 10.07
CA ASP A 35 -1.56 -4.08 10.28
C ASP A 35 -1.64 -2.98 9.21
N LEU A 36 -2.59 -3.14 8.28
CA LEU A 36 -2.84 -2.23 7.16
C LEU A 36 -4.06 -1.35 7.45
N SER A 37 -4.02 -0.61 8.54
CA SER A 37 -5.05 0.37 8.88
C SER A 37 -4.93 1.65 8.06
N CYS A 38 -6.08 2.26 7.68
CA CYS A 38 -6.12 3.50 6.92
C CYS A 38 -7.25 4.43 7.36
N ASN A 39 -7.02 5.73 7.18
CA ASN A 39 -8.05 6.76 7.34
C ASN A 39 -7.66 8.03 6.57
N PHE A 40 -8.67 8.82 6.22
CA PHE A 40 -8.49 10.17 5.71
C PHE A 40 -9.28 11.16 6.57
N LEU A 41 -8.66 12.29 6.87
CA LEU A 41 -9.28 13.46 7.51
C LEU A 41 -8.82 14.71 6.77
N GLY A 42 -9.73 15.62 6.44
CA GLY A 42 -9.39 16.90 5.81
C GLY A 42 -10.61 17.82 5.66
N ASN A 43 -10.36 19.09 5.37
CA ASN A 43 -11.38 20.06 5.03
C ASN A 43 -11.55 20.13 3.50
N ILE A 44 -12.74 19.87 3.02
CA ILE A 44 -13.10 19.97 1.59
C ILE A 44 -13.99 21.20 1.41
N ASN A 45 -13.43 22.27 0.82
CA ASN A 45 -14.13 23.57 0.71
C ASN A 45 -14.73 24.05 2.04
N GLY A 46 -13.98 23.93 3.14
CA GLY A 46 -14.41 24.36 4.48
C GLY A 46 -15.28 23.37 5.24
N SER A 47 -15.61 22.22 4.67
CA SER A 47 -16.36 21.15 5.34
C SER A 47 -15.47 19.99 5.70
N VAL A 48 -15.50 19.54 6.95
CA VAL A 48 -14.73 18.38 7.41
C VAL A 48 -15.24 17.12 6.73
N LEU A 49 -14.32 16.37 6.14
CA LEU A 49 -14.56 15.03 5.61
C LEU A 49 -13.64 14.04 6.34
N GLU A 50 -14.24 13.03 6.94
CA GLU A 50 -13.56 11.89 7.53
C GLU A 50 -13.98 10.60 6.82
N LEU A 51 -13.00 9.82 6.39
CA LEU A 51 -13.17 8.48 5.84
C LEU A 51 -12.38 7.52 6.73
N THR A 52 -13.09 6.65 7.43
CA THR A 52 -12.47 5.71 8.38
C THR A 52 -12.67 4.29 7.90
N GLN A 53 -11.61 3.49 7.93
CA GLN A 53 -11.65 2.08 7.54
C GLN A 53 -12.72 1.33 8.33
N ASN A 54 -13.48 0.47 7.63
CA ASN A 54 -14.60 -0.33 8.14
C ASN A 54 -15.83 0.49 8.60
N VAL A 55 -15.80 1.82 8.47
CA VAL A 55 -16.96 2.68 8.69
C VAL A 55 -17.59 2.98 7.33
N ASN A 56 -18.90 2.81 7.19
CA ASN A 56 -19.63 3.00 5.92
C ASN A 56 -19.03 2.23 4.73
N GLY A 57 -18.42 1.07 4.98
CA GLY A 57 -17.82 0.21 3.96
C GLY A 57 -16.52 0.74 3.34
N TYR A 58 -15.88 1.76 3.92
CA TYR A 58 -14.58 2.24 3.44
C TYR A 58 -13.47 1.21 3.67
N THR A 59 -12.68 1.00 2.63
CA THR A 59 -11.48 0.15 2.65
C THR A 59 -10.33 0.85 1.95
N GLY A 60 -9.11 0.52 2.35
CA GLY A 60 -7.89 0.95 1.67
C GLY A 60 -7.43 -0.10 0.66
N LYS A 61 -6.92 0.37 -0.48
CA LYS A 61 -6.32 -0.48 -1.51
C LYS A 61 -5.06 0.16 -2.06
N SER A 62 -3.97 -0.60 -2.07
CA SER A 62 -2.75 -0.23 -2.79
C SER A 62 -2.69 -0.94 -4.14
N THR A 63 -2.23 -0.21 -5.16
CA THR A 63 -1.96 -0.73 -6.51
C THR A 63 -0.69 -0.11 -7.05
N LYS A 64 -0.12 -0.67 -8.12
CA LYS A 64 1.05 -0.11 -8.80
C LYS A 64 0.86 -0.14 -10.32
N ASN A 65 1.37 0.88 -10.99
CA ASN A 65 1.45 0.96 -12.44
C ASN A 65 2.92 0.79 -12.84
N LEU A 66 3.21 -0.23 -13.61
CA LEU A 66 4.56 -0.54 -14.10
C LEU A 66 4.67 -0.12 -15.57
N ASN A 67 5.75 0.60 -15.89
CA ASN A 67 6.18 0.86 -17.26
C ASN A 67 7.52 0.14 -17.48
N ILE A 68 7.45 -1.05 -18.07
CA ILE A 68 8.61 -1.92 -18.29
C ILE A 68 9.22 -1.59 -19.64
N LEU A 69 10.49 -1.22 -19.63
CA LEU A 69 11.28 -0.86 -20.82
C LEU A 69 12.44 -1.83 -21.00
N PRO A 70 12.84 -2.13 -22.25
CA PRO A 70 14.03 -2.96 -22.50
C PRO A 70 15.31 -2.19 -22.13
N ALA A 71 16.34 -2.94 -21.71
CA ALA A 71 17.67 -2.38 -21.47
C ALA A 71 18.22 -1.70 -22.75
N PRO A 72 18.96 -0.57 -22.66
CA PRO A 72 19.48 0.04 -21.41
C PRO A 72 18.53 1.04 -20.75
N SER A 73 17.29 1.17 -21.21
CA SER A 73 16.33 2.11 -20.63
C SER A 73 15.85 1.62 -19.25
N LEU A 74 15.77 2.55 -18.29
CA LEU A 74 15.21 2.23 -16.98
C LEU A 74 13.71 2.10 -17.05
N SER A 75 13.18 1.06 -16.43
CA SER A 75 11.76 0.88 -16.17
C SER A 75 11.31 1.77 -15.02
N SER A 76 10.01 2.05 -14.91
CA SER A 76 9.48 2.90 -13.86
C SER A 76 8.18 2.34 -13.26
N ALA A 77 7.95 2.66 -11.98
CA ALA A 77 6.73 2.31 -11.25
C ALA A 77 6.16 3.53 -10.54
N ALA A 78 4.83 3.68 -10.61
CA ALA A 78 4.08 4.58 -9.73
C ALA A 78 3.18 3.75 -8.81
N TYR A 79 3.20 4.09 -7.53
CA TYR A 79 2.40 3.44 -6.49
C TYR A 79 1.17 4.26 -6.19
N ASN A 80 0.03 3.60 -6.03
CA ASN A 80 -1.24 4.22 -5.75
C ASN A 80 -1.78 3.70 -4.42
N PHE A 81 -2.41 4.58 -3.67
CA PHE A 81 -3.24 4.20 -2.53
C PHE A 81 -4.59 4.90 -2.62
N GLU A 82 -5.67 4.16 -2.48
CA GLU A 82 -7.04 4.67 -2.53
C GLU A 82 -7.85 4.20 -1.32
N MET A 83 -8.58 5.14 -0.70
CA MET A 83 -9.69 4.83 0.20
C MET A 83 -11.00 5.01 -0.55
N SER A 84 -11.79 3.95 -0.66
CA SER A 84 -13.07 3.94 -1.35
C SER A 84 -14.08 3.05 -0.63
N SER A 85 -15.36 3.20 -0.96
CA SER A 85 -16.46 2.41 -0.40
C SER A 85 -17.39 1.94 -1.51
N ALA A 86 -17.95 0.74 -1.36
CA ALA A 86 -19.02 0.26 -2.24
C ALA A 86 -20.36 0.95 -2.00
N SER A 87 -20.55 1.56 -0.83
CA SER A 87 -21.80 2.25 -0.42
C SER A 87 -21.74 3.77 -0.55
N SER A 88 -20.59 4.35 -0.97
CA SER A 88 -20.41 5.79 -1.15
C SER A 88 -19.62 6.08 -2.42
N MET A 89 -20.00 7.13 -3.14
CA MET A 89 -19.24 7.59 -4.31
C MET A 89 -17.94 8.31 -3.93
N ARG A 90 -17.83 8.81 -2.69
CA ARG A 90 -16.66 9.54 -2.25
C ARG A 90 -15.45 8.60 -2.13
N SER A 91 -14.32 9.04 -2.67
CA SER A 91 -13.03 8.39 -2.47
C SER A 91 -11.91 9.41 -2.45
N ILE A 92 -10.79 9.03 -1.84
CA ILE A 92 -9.54 9.78 -1.90
C ILE A 92 -8.45 8.82 -2.37
N LYS A 93 -7.67 9.26 -3.36
CA LYS A 93 -6.58 8.50 -3.95
C LYS A 93 -5.35 9.38 -4.03
N ILE A 94 -4.19 8.82 -3.72
CA ILE A 94 -2.90 9.42 -4.02
C ILE A 94 -2.11 8.51 -4.96
N VAL A 95 -1.27 9.14 -5.77
CA VAL A 95 -0.28 8.47 -6.62
C VAL A 95 1.08 9.04 -6.30
N LEU A 96 2.09 8.20 -6.17
CA LEU A 96 3.48 8.57 -5.96
C LEU A 96 4.36 7.83 -6.97
N GLY A 97 5.01 8.55 -7.84
CA GLY A 97 5.99 8.08 -8.81
C GLY A 97 7.26 8.93 -8.76
N SER A 98 8.35 8.53 -9.39
CA SER A 98 8.52 7.26 -10.10
C SER A 98 9.71 6.52 -9.50
N VAL A 99 9.47 5.30 -9.06
CA VAL A 99 10.57 4.38 -8.75
C VAL A 99 11.18 3.93 -10.07
N GLN A 100 12.49 3.96 -10.20
CA GLN A 100 13.20 3.50 -11.39
C GLN A 100 14.07 2.28 -11.07
N TRP A 101 14.13 1.32 -11.99
CA TRP A 101 14.98 0.14 -11.88
C TRP A 101 15.36 -0.42 -13.25
N ASP A 102 16.42 -1.24 -13.28
CA ASP A 102 16.77 -2.05 -14.44
C ASP A 102 15.92 -3.32 -14.46
N ALA A 103 15.03 -3.43 -15.45
CA ALA A 103 14.14 -4.57 -15.59
C ALA A 103 14.80 -5.79 -16.25
N SER A 104 16.08 -5.78 -16.56
CA SER A 104 16.79 -6.95 -17.11
C SER A 104 16.84 -8.14 -16.14
N ALA A 105 16.82 -7.86 -14.83
CA ALA A 105 16.84 -8.86 -13.77
C ALA A 105 15.45 -9.21 -13.21
N ALA A 106 14.50 -8.26 -13.19
CA ALA A 106 13.16 -8.46 -12.61
C ALA A 106 12.15 -7.47 -13.17
N ASN A 107 10.90 -7.93 -13.34
CA ASN A 107 9.79 -7.13 -13.86
C ASN A 107 9.17 -6.17 -12.82
N SER A 108 9.79 -5.99 -11.66
CA SER A 108 9.38 -5.03 -10.62
C SER A 108 10.60 -4.61 -9.80
N PRO A 109 10.58 -3.43 -9.15
CA PRO A 109 11.64 -3.01 -8.26
C PRO A 109 11.87 -4.05 -7.16
N ASP A 110 13.12 -4.30 -6.78
CA ASP A 110 13.43 -5.11 -5.62
C ASP A 110 13.06 -4.39 -4.31
N LEU A 111 13.10 -5.10 -3.19
CA LEU A 111 12.74 -4.56 -1.88
C LEU A 111 13.64 -3.39 -1.44
N PRO A 112 14.97 -3.45 -1.60
CA PRO A 112 15.85 -2.32 -1.32
C PRO A 112 15.52 -1.06 -2.10
N ILE A 113 15.25 -1.17 -3.40
CA ILE A 113 14.86 -0.03 -4.26
C ILE A 113 13.51 0.55 -3.80
N PHE A 114 12.51 -0.31 -3.56
CA PHE A 114 11.20 0.09 -3.05
C PHE A 114 11.31 0.84 -1.73
N ASN A 115 12.02 0.28 -0.75
CA ASN A 115 12.20 0.88 0.56
C ASN A 115 12.97 2.20 0.50
N SER A 116 14.07 2.25 -0.25
CA SER A 116 14.88 3.45 -0.42
C SER A 116 14.08 4.59 -1.04
N PHE A 117 13.29 4.31 -2.08
CA PHE A 117 12.45 5.31 -2.72
C PHE A 117 11.46 5.96 -1.74
N HIS A 118 10.70 5.15 -1.00
CA HIS A 118 9.70 5.67 -0.08
C HIS A 118 10.33 6.39 1.13
N ASN A 119 11.46 5.92 1.63
CA ASN A 119 12.17 6.56 2.75
C ASN A 119 12.79 7.91 2.35
N SER A 120 13.21 8.08 1.10
CA SER A 120 13.86 9.30 0.64
C SER A 120 12.89 10.34 0.04
N ASN A 121 11.72 9.90 -0.46
CA ASN A 121 10.79 10.76 -1.19
C ASN A 121 9.68 11.30 -0.27
N THR A 122 10.09 12.04 0.76
CA THR A 122 9.18 12.53 1.83
C THR A 122 8.45 13.82 1.47
N THR A 123 8.95 14.61 0.51
CA THR A 123 8.35 15.87 0.05
C THR A 123 8.32 15.92 -1.48
N PRO A 124 7.56 15.02 -2.14
CA PRO A 124 7.55 14.96 -3.59
C PRO A 124 6.89 16.19 -4.20
N SER A 125 7.29 16.51 -5.43
CA SER A 125 6.63 17.56 -6.21
C SER A 125 5.34 17.04 -6.84
N TYR A 126 4.33 17.90 -6.94
CA TYR A 126 3.12 17.57 -7.69
C TYR A 126 3.43 17.38 -9.17
N SER A 127 2.81 16.40 -9.78
CA SER A 127 2.93 16.13 -11.22
C SER A 127 1.57 16.01 -11.87
N SER A 128 1.52 16.20 -13.20
CA SER A 128 0.27 16.16 -13.96
C SER A 128 -0.27 14.75 -14.21
N THR A 129 0.53 13.73 -13.94
CA THR A 129 0.18 12.33 -14.24
C THR A 129 0.40 11.37 -13.07
N GLY A 130 0.83 11.85 -11.90
CA GLY A 130 1.21 11.02 -10.76
C GLY A 130 2.38 10.07 -11.03
N SER A 131 2.60 9.68 -12.29
CA SER A 131 3.66 8.74 -12.67
C SER A 131 5.08 9.30 -12.54
N ALA A 132 5.23 10.62 -12.48
CA ALA A 132 6.52 11.31 -12.36
C ALA A 132 6.66 12.13 -11.07
N GLY A 133 5.73 11.99 -10.13
CA GLY A 133 5.72 12.76 -8.89
C GLY A 133 4.51 12.39 -8.04
N PHE A 134 3.89 13.38 -7.43
CA PHE A 134 2.74 13.21 -6.55
C PHE A 134 1.45 13.74 -7.18
N GLU A 135 0.36 13.00 -7.01
CA GLU A 135 -0.97 13.39 -7.47
C GLU A 135 -2.01 13.04 -6.40
N VAL A 136 -2.99 13.91 -6.22
CA VAL A 136 -4.19 13.66 -5.40
C VAL A 136 -5.40 13.62 -6.32
N SER A 137 -6.21 12.59 -6.18
CA SER A 137 -7.54 12.48 -6.81
C SER A 137 -8.61 12.37 -5.73
N TYR A 138 -9.60 13.23 -5.78
CA TYR A 138 -10.76 13.19 -4.92
C TYR A 138 -12.01 12.94 -5.76
N LYS A 139 -12.84 11.99 -5.36
CA LYS A 139 -14.17 11.78 -5.93
C LYS A 139 -15.20 12.27 -4.94
N ASP A 140 -16.10 13.14 -5.39
CA ASP A 140 -17.13 13.76 -4.55
C ASP A 140 -18.37 12.85 -4.37
N ALA A 141 -19.38 13.34 -3.68
CA ALA A 141 -20.63 12.60 -3.41
C ALA A 141 -21.45 12.33 -4.69
N ASN A 142 -21.23 13.08 -5.75
CA ASN A 142 -21.89 12.92 -7.05
C ASN A 142 -21.08 12.00 -8.00
N GLY A 143 -19.92 11.50 -7.55
CA GLY A 143 -19.04 10.67 -8.35
C GLY A 143 -18.16 11.46 -9.32
N VAL A 144 -18.11 12.79 -9.21
CA VAL A 144 -17.22 13.63 -10.02
C VAL A 144 -15.79 13.50 -9.49
N THR A 145 -14.84 13.26 -10.39
CA THR A 145 -13.41 13.15 -10.04
C THR A 145 -12.71 14.48 -10.23
N TRP A 146 -11.99 14.88 -9.20
CA TRP A 146 -11.18 16.09 -9.13
C TRP A 146 -9.72 15.70 -8.92
N THR A 147 -8.78 16.27 -9.69
CA THR A 147 -7.38 15.86 -9.68
C THR A 147 -6.46 17.06 -9.49
N SER A 148 -5.41 16.92 -8.68
CA SER A 148 -4.39 17.96 -8.51
C SER A 148 -3.60 18.19 -9.78
N LYS A 149 -2.99 19.38 -9.91
CA LYS A 149 -2.19 19.76 -11.08
C LYS A 149 -0.76 20.07 -10.69
N GLN A 150 0.18 19.78 -11.58
CA GLN A 150 1.60 20.11 -11.41
C GLN A 150 1.81 21.63 -11.24
N ASN A 151 1.22 22.42 -12.10
CA ASN A 151 1.35 23.88 -12.12
C ASN A 151 0.06 24.52 -11.62
N SER A 152 -0.34 24.20 -10.39
CA SER A 152 -1.46 24.87 -9.76
C SER A 152 -1.12 26.36 -9.60
N PRO A 153 -2.04 27.29 -9.94
CA PRO A 153 -1.85 28.70 -9.66
C PRO A 153 -1.88 29.02 -8.18
N ASN A 154 -2.35 28.07 -7.35
CA ASN A 154 -2.49 28.19 -5.92
C ASN A 154 -1.41 27.37 -5.19
N PRO A 155 -0.97 27.80 -4.00
CA PRO A 155 -0.02 27.05 -3.19
C PRO A 155 -0.50 25.63 -2.90
N GLN A 156 0.42 24.68 -3.01
CA GLN A 156 0.19 23.28 -2.67
C GLN A 156 1.44 22.70 -2.02
N ASN A 157 1.24 21.82 -1.06
CA ASN A 157 2.33 21.12 -0.38
C ASN A 157 1.94 19.69 -0.07
N VAL A 158 2.95 18.85 0.11
CA VAL A 158 2.79 17.47 0.54
C VAL A 158 4.00 17.03 1.35
N THR A 159 3.75 16.27 2.41
CA THR A 159 4.81 15.68 3.23
C THR A 159 4.38 14.29 3.70
N PHE A 160 5.23 13.30 3.44
CA PHE A 160 5.10 11.96 3.99
C PHE A 160 5.87 11.87 5.31
N THR A 161 5.21 11.33 6.32
CA THR A 161 5.77 11.12 7.66
C THR A 161 5.41 9.73 8.17
N GLY A 162 6.07 9.27 9.26
CA GLY A 162 5.77 7.97 9.86
C GLY A 162 5.98 6.80 8.90
N ILE A 163 6.94 6.91 7.97
CA ILE A 163 7.22 5.86 7.01
C ILE A 163 7.76 4.64 7.76
N LEU A 164 7.09 3.50 7.58
CA LEU A 164 7.45 2.24 8.22
C LEU A 164 7.41 1.12 7.17
N GLN A 165 8.55 0.44 7.03
CA GLN A 165 8.70 -0.70 6.11
C GLN A 165 8.41 -1.99 6.85
N GLU A 166 7.42 -2.75 6.40
CA GLU A 166 7.02 -4.03 6.98
C GLU A 166 6.76 -5.06 5.89
N SER A 167 6.92 -6.33 6.21
CA SER A 167 6.67 -7.44 5.30
C SER A 167 5.96 -8.58 6.03
N ASP A 168 5.06 -9.26 5.31
CA ASP A 168 4.42 -10.49 5.75
C ASP A 168 4.33 -11.50 4.60
N THR A 169 3.53 -12.55 4.77
CA THR A 169 3.33 -13.58 3.74
C THR A 169 2.56 -13.08 2.51
N LEU A 170 1.89 -11.93 2.59
CA LEU A 170 1.09 -11.33 1.52
C LEU A 170 1.85 -10.28 0.72
N GLY A 171 2.94 -9.73 1.26
CA GLY A 171 3.76 -8.77 0.54
C GLY A 171 4.66 -7.91 1.41
N ASP A 172 5.28 -6.94 0.74
CA ASP A 172 6.11 -5.90 1.33
C ASP A 172 5.37 -4.57 1.27
N TYR A 173 5.37 -3.84 2.36
CA TYR A 173 4.58 -2.63 2.52
C TYR A 173 5.44 -1.46 2.99
N SER A 174 5.13 -0.29 2.47
CA SER A 174 5.61 1.00 2.96
C SER A 174 4.41 1.77 3.52
N LYS A 175 4.21 1.72 4.83
CA LYS A 175 3.14 2.46 5.53
C LYS A 175 3.54 3.91 5.65
N PHE A 176 2.57 4.82 5.63
CA PHE A 176 2.82 6.26 5.68
C PHE A 176 1.66 7.04 6.32
N THR A 177 1.97 8.27 6.73
CA THR A 177 1.02 9.36 6.92
C THR A 177 1.37 10.46 5.91
N CYS A 178 0.46 10.76 4.98
CA CYS A 178 0.61 11.81 3.98
C CYS A 178 -0.19 13.03 4.42
N ASN A 179 0.50 14.15 4.66
CA ASN A 179 -0.11 15.44 4.99
C ASN A 179 -0.03 16.33 3.74
N PHE A 180 -1.14 16.95 3.35
CA PHE A 180 -1.15 17.77 2.14
C PHE A 180 -2.22 18.87 2.19
N ASN A 181 -1.92 19.94 1.47
CA ASN A 181 -2.89 20.97 1.09
C ASN A 181 -2.79 21.14 -0.42
N CYS A 182 -3.91 21.09 -1.13
CA CYS A 182 -3.91 21.27 -2.58
C CYS A 182 -5.27 21.69 -3.12
N TYR A 183 -5.24 22.29 -4.30
CA TYR A 183 -6.41 22.41 -5.13
C TYR A 183 -6.50 21.22 -6.08
N VAL A 184 -7.67 20.60 -6.14
CA VAL A 184 -8.01 19.59 -7.14
C VAL A 184 -9.00 20.17 -8.13
N TYR A 185 -8.89 19.82 -9.38
CA TYR A 185 -9.57 20.46 -10.51
C TYR A 185 -10.38 19.43 -11.30
N ASN A 186 -11.53 19.88 -11.79
CA ASN A 186 -12.28 19.15 -12.80
C ASN A 186 -12.60 20.09 -13.95
N GLN A 187 -12.47 19.62 -15.18
CA GLN A 187 -12.89 20.37 -16.37
C GLN A 187 -14.31 19.96 -16.73
N ASN A 188 -15.22 20.93 -16.73
CA ASN A 188 -16.58 20.71 -17.22
C ASN A 188 -16.53 20.38 -18.73
N ALA A 189 -17.01 19.19 -19.09
CA ALA A 189 -16.93 18.69 -20.46
C ALA A 189 -17.74 19.49 -21.48
N GLN A 190 -18.75 20.26 -21.03
CA GLN A 190 -19.64 21.05 -21.88
C GLN A 190 -19.11 22.47 -22.09
N THR A 191 -18.67 23.11 -21.01
CA THR A 191 -18.22 24.51 -21.04
C THR A 191 -16.72 24.67 -21.22
N LEU A 192 -15.96 23.58 -21.04
CA LEU A 192 -14.50 23.53 -21.00
C LEU A 192 -13.87 24.42 -19.90
N LEU A 193 -14.68 24.96 -19.00
CA LEU A 193 -14.21 25.72 -17.85
C LEU A 193 -13.68 24.78 -16.76
N TRP A 194 -12.68 25.25 -16.03
CA TRP A 194 -12.09 24.56 -14.91
C TRP A 194 -12.75 25.02 -13.60
N ASP A 195 -13.31 24.07 -12.87
CA ASP A 195 -13.71 24.25 -11.49
C ASP A 195 -12.65 23.68 -10.55
N SER A 196 -12.61 24.13 -9.31
CA SER A 196 -11.65 23.65 -8.31
C SER A 196 -12.28 23.45 -6.94
N ILE A 197 -11.73 22.51 -6.21
CA ILE A 197 -12.03 22.21 -4.81
C ILE A 197 -10.73 22.36 -4.02
N TYR A 198 -10.76 23.07 -2.89
CA TYR A 198 -9.62 23.15 -1.98
C TYR A 198 -9.70 22.04 -0.94
N ILE A 199 -8.62 21.26 -0.83
CA ILE A 199 -8.39 20.30 0.24
C ILE A 199 -7.38 20.92 1.18
N GLU A 200 -7.84 21.26 2.39
CA GLU A 200 -7.04 21.84 3.44
C GLU A 200 -6.83 20.85 4.57
N ASN A 201 -5.60 20.81 5.12
CA ASN A 201 -5.22 19.95 6.23
C ASN A 201 -5.55 18.46 5.97
N GLY A 202 -5.36 18.02 4.71
CA GLY A 202 -5.54 16.63 4.34
C GLY A 202 -4.51 15.75 5.04
N ILE A 203 -4.97 14.75 5.79
CA ILE A 203 -4.17 13.74 6.46
C ILE A 203 -4.65 12.38 6.00
N LEU A 204 -3.85 11.68 5.22
CA LEU A 204 -4.14 10.34 4.72
C LEU A 204 -3.14 9.34 5.31
N LYS A 205 -3.63 8.38 6.09
CA LYS A 205 -2.87 7.20 6.49
C LYS A 205 -3.15 6.06 5.55
N GLY A 206 -2.10 5.36 5.13
CA GLY A 206 -2.22 4.24 4.21
C GLY A 206 -0.89 3.53 4.00
N TRP A 207 -0.82 2.78 2.91
CA TRP A 207 0.38 2.01 2.56
C TRP A 207 0.53 1.88 1.05
N PHE A 208 1.76 1.75 0.60
CA PHE A 208 2.07 1.25 -0.74
C PHE A 208 2.51 -0.21 -0.62
N GLN A 209 2.12 -1.04 -1.58
CA GLN A 209 2.50 -2.45 -1.65
C GLN A 209 3.41 -2.68 -2.87
N ARG A 210 4.56 -3.34 -2.60
CA ARG A 210 5.55 -3.69 -3.62
C ARG A 210 5.06 -4.76 -4.58
#